data_107a3ab7d8d7bbdc8f6baf17b68f0d86
#
_entry.id   107a3ab7d8d7bbdc8f6baf17b68f0d86
#
_cell.length_a   1.000
_cell.length_b   1.000
_cell.length_c   1.000
_cell.angle_alpha   90.00
_cell.angle_beta   90.00
_cell.angle_gamma   90.00
#
_symmetry.space_group_name_H-M   'P 1'
#
loop_
_entity.id
_entity.type
_entity.pdbx_description
1 polymer ?
#
loop_
_entity_poly.entity_id
_entity_poly.type
_entity_poly.pdbx_seq_one_letter_code
_entity_poly.pdbx_strand_id
1 'polypeptide(L)'
;YTKAPQLWSVEFIAELYKRISDSGLLMTYSTSAQVRNTLLENKFYVGKIYDKKTNRVIGTIASKDKTKIKHPLNTYEIGLCNTKAGIPYHDPNLSFDSKDIMELREYEFRHSDLMSSSKYMKLRSLKNE
;
A
#
# COMPACT_ATOMS: atom_id res chain seq x y z
N TYR A 1 1.25 9.70 2.98
CA TYR A 1 0.23 9.81 3.73
C TYR A 1 0.20 9.98 5.24
N THR A 2 1.23 10.64 5.77
CA THR A 2 1.36 10.99 7.17
C THR A 2 0.39 12.08 7.62
N LYS A 3 -0.23 12.82 6.68
CA LYS A 3 -1.16 13.91 7.02
C LYS A 3 -2.56 13.46 7.38
N ALA A 4 -2.98 12.30 6.90
CA ALA A 4 -4.33 11.76 7.16
C ALA A 4 -4.28 10.24 7.28
N PRO A 5 -3.56 9.71 8.29
CA PRO A 5 -3.40 8.26 8.42
C PRO A 5 -4.72 7.53 8.66
N GLN A 6 -5.75 8.20 9.18
CA GLN A 6 -7.07 7.61 9.37
C GLN A 6 -7.67 7.10 8.06
N LEU A 7 -7.42 7.81 6.95
CA LEU A 7 -7.96 7.44 5.64
C LEU A 7 -7.21 6.27 5.01
N TRP A 8 -6.08 5.87 5.56
CA TRP A 8 -5.22 4.83 5.03
C TRP A 8 -4.97 3.70 6.02
N SER A 9 -5.78 3.61 7.10
CA SER A 9 -5.73 2.45 7.97
C SER A 9 -6.34 1.23 7.28
N VAL A 10 -5.88 0.05 7.65
CA VAL A 10 -6.43 -1.22 7.15
C VAL A 10 -7.94 -1.26 7.39
N GLU A 11 -8.37 -0.83 8.57
CA GLU A 11 -9.78 -0.86 8.98
C GLU A 11 -10.66 0.08 8.17
N PHE A 12 -10.17 1.29 7.88
CA PHE A 12 -10.90 2.23 7.03
C PHE A 12 -11.02 1.71 5.60
N ILE A 13 -9.95 1.20 5.04
CA ILE A 13 -9.96 0.65 3.68
C ILE A 13 -10.84 -0.62 3.62
N ALA A 14 -10.92 -1.39 4.69
CA ALA A 14 -11.84 -2.53 4.76
C ALA A 14 -13.30 -2.09 4.64
N GLU A 15 -13.67 -0.98 5.30
CA GLU A 15 -15.02 -0.41 5.16
C GLU A 15 -15.26 0.10 3.75
N LEU A 16 -14.28 0.73 3.13
CA LEU A 16 -14.37 1.18 1.75
C LEU A 16 -14.54 0.00 0.79
N TYR A 17 -13.80 -1.09 1.01
CA TYR A 17 -13.93 -2.32 0.21
C TYR A 17 -15.36 -2.85 0.21
N LYS A 18 -16.02 -2.84 1.36
CA LYS A 18 -17.41 -3.31 1.48
C LYS A 18 -18.39 -2.46 0.68
N ARG A 19 -18.10 -1.19 0.49
CA ARG A 19 -19.02 -0.21 -0.09
C ARG A 19 -18.76 0.11 -1.56
N ILE A 20 -17.55 -0.10 -2.04
CA ILE A 20 -17.22 0.15 -3.43
C ILE A 20 -17.86 -0.93 -4.31
N SER A 21 -18.31 -0.56 -5.50
CA SER A 21 -18.89 -1.51 -6.46
C SER A 21 -17.82 -2.46 -7.00
N ASP A 22 -18.26 -3.61 -7.53
CA ASP A 22 -17.35 -4.63 -8.07
C ASP A 22 -16.51 -4.10 -9.24
N SER A 23 -17.02 -3.14 -10.00
CA SER A 23 -16.29 -2.50 -11.11
C SER A 23 -15.70 -1.15 -10.74
N GLY A 24 -15.86 -0.71 -9.49
CA GLY A 24 -15.36 0.58 -9.02
C GLY A 24 -13.85 0.62 -8.97
N LEU A 25 -13.31 1.83 -9.11
CA LEU A 25 -11.86 2.07 -9.08
C LEU A 25 -11.52 2.96 -7.89
N LEU A 26 -10.45 2.61 -7.18
CA LEU A 26 -9.84 3.48 -6.18
C LEU A 26 -8.49 3.93 -6.74
N MET A 27 -8.27 5.22 -6.81
CA MET A 27 -7.03 5.78 -7.35
C MET A 27 -6.42 6.77 -6.38
N THR A 28 -5.10 6.75 -6.30
CA THR A 28 -4.34 7.67 -5.46
C THR A 28 -3.02 8.03 -6.15
N TYR A 29 -2.52 9.22 -5.88
CA TYR A 29 -1.19 9.62 -6.35
C TYR A 29 -0.06 8.99 -5.52
N SER A 30 -0.38 8.29 -4.44
CA SER A 30 0.65 7.62 -3.64
C SER A 30 1.21 6.40 -4.36
N THR A 31 2.52 6.23 -4.31
CA THR A 31 3.24 5.03 -4.78
C THR A 31 3.87 4.28 -3.62
N SER A 32 3.56 4.65 -2.37
CA SER A 32 4.21 4.09 -1.19
C SER A 32 3.85 2.61 -0.98
N ALA A 33 4.80 1.85 -0.46
CA ALA A 33 4.59 0.45 -0.11
C ALA A 33 3.51 0.30 0.96
N GLN A 34 3.43 1.22 1.90
CA GLN A 34 2.41 1.20 2.95
C GLN A 34 1.00 1.27 2.38
N VAL A 35 0.74 2.21 1.46
CA VAL A 35 -0.57 2.35 0.82
C VAL A 35 -0.91 1.12 -0.01
N ARG A 36 0.04 0.66 -0.82
CA ARG A 36 -0.16 -0.52 -1.68
C ARG A 36 -0.42 -1.77 -0.88
N ASN A 37 0.33 -1.98 0.20
CA ASN A 37 0.12 -3.14 1.07
C ASN A 37 -1.23 -3.11 1.77
N THR A 38 -1.68 -1.93 2.22
CA THR A 38 -3.01 -1.76 2.81
C THR A 38 -4.11 -2.21 1.84
N LEU A 39 -3.96 -1.86 0.57
CA LEU A 39 -4.90 -2.27 -0.47
C LEU A 39 -4.83 -3.78 -0.72
N LEU A 40 -3.63 -4.35 -0.79
CA LEU A 40 -3.44 -5.79 -0.97
C LEU A 40 -4.01 -6.60 0.19
N GLU A 41 -3.80 -6.16 1.43
CA GLU A 41 -4.34 -6.83 2.62
C GLU A 41 -5.86 -6.86 2.62
N ASN A 42 -6.48 -5.86 2.00
CA ASN A 42 -7.94 -5.80 1.85
C ASN A 42 -8.44 -6.51 0.60
N LYS A 43 -7.58 -7.30 -0.05
CA LYS A 43 -7.92 -8.17 -1.19
C LYS A 43 -8.27 -7.42 -2.47
N PHE A 44 -7.91 -6.16 -2.58
CA PHE A 44 -7.96 -5.47 -3.86
C PHE A 44 -6.91 -6.03 -4.81
N TYR A 45 -7.23 -6.04 -6.10
CA TYR A 45 -6.22 -6.11 -7.14
C TYR A 45 -5.59 -4.73 -7.28
N VAL A 46 -4.27 -4.65 -7.30
CA VAL A 46 -3.54 -3.38 -7.21
C VAL A 46 -2.59 -3.26 -8.39
N GLY A 47 -2.54 -2.08 -8.96
CA GLY A 47 -1.65 -1.77 -10.07
C GLY A 47 -1.12 -0.35 -10.03
N LYS A 48 -0.40 0.00 -11.08
CA LYS A 48 0.26 1.30 -11.25
C LYS A 48 -0.50 2.17 -12.22
N ILE A 49 -0.43 3.48 -11.98
CA ILE A 49 -0.92 4.49 -12.91
C ILE A 49 0.32 5.14 -13.55
N TYR A 50 0.34 5.16 -14.88
CA TYR A 50 1.40 5.82 -15.65
C TYR A 50 0.91 7.15 -16.21
N ASP A 51 1.80 8.14 -16.18
CA ASP A 51 1.59 9.38 -16.92
C ASP A 51 1.88 9.11 -18.40
N LYS A 52 0.90 9.41 -19.26
CA LYS A 52 1.01 9.17 -20.71
C LYS A 52 2.12 9.99 -21.38
N LYS A 53 2.42 11.19 -20.87
CA LYS A 53 3.41 12.08 -21.45
C LYS A 53 4.85 11.69 -21.08
N THR A 54 5.07 11.36 -19.81
CA THR A 54 6.42 11.08 -19.29
C THR A 54 6.73 9.59 -19.19
N ASN A 55 5.70 8.74 -19.30
CA ASN A 55 5.78 7.30 -19.09
C ASN A 55 6.31 6.92 -17.69
N ARG A 56 6.08 7.79 -16.71
CA ARG A 56 6.46 7.56 -15.32
C ARG A 56 5.26 7.08 -14.51
N VAL A 57 5.54 6.28 -13.49
CA VAL A 57 4.52 5.86 -12.52
C VAL A 57 4.18 7.05 -11.63
N ILE A 58 2.91 7.41 -11.60
CA ILE A 58 2.43 8.58 -10.84
C ILE A 58 1.42 8.22 -9.76
N GLY A 59 1.09 6.96 -9.60
CA GLY A 59 0.11 6.58 -8.59
C GLY A 59 -0.19 5.10 -8.55
N THR A 60 -1.25 4.79 -7.81
CA THR A 60 -1.71 3.43 -7.56
C THR A 60 -3.19 3.35 -7.84
N ILE A 61 -3.62 2.26 -8.46
CA ILE A 61 -5.01 1.95 -8.74
C ILE A 61 -5.38 0.62 -8.11
N ALA A 62 -6.60 0.52 -7.61
CA ALA A 62 -7.12 -0.70 -7.02
C ALA A 62 -8.55 -0.96 -7.46
N SER A 63 -8.92 -2.23 -7.56
CA SER A 63 -10.27 -2.66 -7.91
C SER A 63 -10.53 -4.05 -7.35
N LYS A 64 -11.80 -4.39 -7.14
CA LYS A 64 -12.23 -5.76 -6.88
C LYS A 64 -12.17 -6.63 -8.14
N ASP A 65 -12.12 -6.01 -9.31
CA ASP A 65 -12.11 -6.67 -10.61
C ASP A 65 -10.71 -6.62 -11.21
N LYS A 66 -10.06 -7.78 -11.32
CA LYS A 66 -8.73 -7.92 -11.86
C LYS A 66 -8.59 -7.35 -13.27
N THR A 67 -9.65 -7.43 -14.08
CA THR A 67 -9.62 -6.97 -15.46
C THR A 67 -9.51 -5.45 -15.59
N LYS A 68 -9.76 -4.72 -14.51
CA LYS A 68 -9.62 -3.25 -14.48
C LYS A 68 -8.17 -2.81 -14.25
N ILE A 69 -7.28 -3.72 -13.91
CA ILE A 69 -5.89 -3.39 -13.60
C ILE A 69 -5.03 -3.69 -14.82
N LYS A 70 -4.69 -2.62 -15.56
CA LYS A 70 -3.88 -2.73 -16.79
C LYS A 70 -2.40 -2.98 -16.50
N HIS A 71 -1.88 -2.43 -15.43
CA HIS A 71 -0.47 -2.49 -15.06
C HIS A 71 -0.32 -3.00 -13.62
N PRO A 72 -0.47 -4.31 -13.39
CA PRO A 72 -0.38 -4.84 -12.02
C PRO A 72 1.01 -4.62 -11.42
N LEU A 73 1.08 -4.63 -10.10
CA LEU A 73 2.35 -4.59 -9.38
C LEU A 73 3.20 -5.80 -9.78
N ASN A 74 4.48 -5.57 -10.01
CA ASN A 74 5.40 -6.66 -10.32
C ASN A 74 5.93 -7.33 -9.04
N THR A 75 6.72 -8.40 -9.22
CA THR A 75 7.27 -9.16 -8.09
C THR A 75 8.12 -8.30 -7.15
N TYR A 76 8.91 -7.39 -7.71
CA TYR A 76 9.73 -6.47 -6.92
C TYR A 76 8.87 -5.55 -6.05
N GLU A 77 7.83 -4.97 -6.64
CA GLU A 77 6.93 -4.04 -5.95
C GLU A 77 6.12 -4.74 -4.85
N ILE A 78 5.65 -5.95 -5.12
CA ILE A 78 4.98 -6.78 -4.11
C ILE A 78 5.95 -7.11 -2.97
N GLY A 79 7.20 -7.43 -3.30
CA GLY A 79 8.22 -7.68 -2.30
C GLY A 79 8.49 -6.48 -1.40
N LEU A 80 8.49 -5.26 -1.96
CA LEU A 80 8.60 -4.04 -1.14
C LEU A 80 7.44 -3.91 -0.15
N CYS A 81 6.24 -4.32 -0.54
CA CYS A 81 5.07 -4.31 0.37
C CYS A 81 5.27 -5.24 1.57
N ASN A 82 6.11 -6.25 1.44
CA ASN A 82 6.41 -7.20 2.51
C ASN A 82 7.66 -6.84 3.32
N THR A 83 8.19 -5.64 3.12
CA THR A 83 9.25 -5.07 3.97
C THR A 83 8.65 -4.21 5.07
N LYS A 84 9.50 -3.69 5.96
CA LYS A 84 9.04 -2.74 7.00
C LYS A 84 8.32 -1.52 6.41
N ALA A 85 8.71 -1.08 5.21
CA ALA A 85 8.06 0.05 4.55
C ALA A 85 6.59 -0.21 4.24
N GLY A 86 6.20 -1.48 4.10
CA GLY A 86 4.83 -1.89 3.81
C GLY A 86 3.93 -2.01 5.04
N ILE A 87 4.46 -1.85 6.25
CA ILE A 87 3.65 -1.96 7.48
C ILE A 87 2.53 -0.92 7.43
N PRO A 88 1.26 -1.35 7.49
CA PRO A 88 0.15 -0.44 7.33
C PRO A 88 -0.17 0.34 8.60
N TYR A 89 -1.01 1.35 8.46
CA TYR A 89 -1.66 1.99 9.61
C TYR A 89 -2.80 1.13 10.11
N HIS A 90 -2.97 1.06 11.42
CA HIS A 90 -4.10 0.38 12.06
C HIS A 90 -4.91 1.34 12.93
N ASP A 91 -6.21 1.21 12.82
CA ASP A 91 -7.19 1.94 13.63
C ASP A 91 -8.30 0.95 14.02
N PRO A 92 -8.04 0.06 14.99
CA PRO A 92 -8.85 -1.15 15.22
C PRO A 92 -10.35 -0.90 15.39
N ASN A 93 -10.73 0.23 15.97
CA ASN A 93 -12.13 0.56 16.22
C ASN A 93 -12.59 1.79 15.43
N LEU A 94 -11.81 2.23 14.46
CA LEU A 94 -12.07 3.45 13.66
C LEU A 94 -12.28 4.69 14.56
N SER A 95 -11.55 4.74 15.66
CA SER A 95 -11.69 5.79 16.67
C SER A 95 -10.41 6.48 17.09
N PHE A 96 -9.28 6.04 16.55
CA PHE A 96 -7.97 6.64 16.87
C PHE A 96 -7.84 7.99 16.19
N ASP A 97 -7.14 8.93 16.86
CA ASP A 97 -6.66 10.13 16.18
C ASP A 97 -5.36 9.85 15.43
N SER A 98 -4.86 10.83 14.69
CA SER A 98 -3.65 10.67 13.88
C SER A 98 -2.44 10.26 14.71
N LYS A 99 -2.31 10.81 15.92
CA LYS A 99 -1.20 10.51 16.82
C LYS A 99 -1.22 9.05 17.25
N ASP A 100 -2.38 8.54 17.64
CA ASP A 100 -2.52 7.15 18.07
C ASP A 100 -2.17 6.18 16.94
N ILE A 101 -2.63 6.46 15.74
CA ILE A 101 -2.35 5.63 14.56
C ILE A 101 -0.85 5.61 14.26
N MET A 102 -0.21 6.78 14.30
CA MET A 102 1.22 6.90 14.02
C MET A 102 2.06 6.21 15.09
N GLU A 103 1.69 6.33 16.35
CA GLU A 103 2.39 5.68 17.46
C GLU A 103 2.26 4.15 17.37
N LEU A 104 1.08 3.64 17.04
CA LEU A 104 0.89 2.20 16.87
C LEU A 104 1.72 1.66 15.72
N ARG A 105 1.74 2.35 14.58
CA ARG A 105 2.57 1.94 13.44
C ARG A 105 4.05 1.93 13.81
N GLU A 106 4.52 2.95 14.52
CA GLU A 106 5.91 3.00 14.95
C GLU A 106 6.27 1.85 15.88
N TYR A 107 5.37 1.50 16.80
CA TYR A 107 5.55 0.34 17.66
C TYR A 107 5.66 -0.94 16.83
N GLU A 108 4.75 -1.17 15.91
CA GLU A 108 4.76 -2.33 15.03
C GLU A 108 6.03 -2.38 14.18
N PHE A 109 6.46 -1.22 13.67
CA PHE A 109 7.68 -1.10 12.87
C PHE A 109 8.92 -1.52 13.66
N ARG A 110 9.05 -1.06 14.92
CA ARG A 110 10.20 -1.38 15.77
C ARG A 110 10.24 -2.86 16.18
N HIS A 111 9.09 -3.48 16.33
CA HIS A 111 8.99 -4.87 16.78
C HIS A 111 8.83 -5.86 15.64
N SER A 112 8.89 -5.40 14.40
CA SER A 112 8.76 -6.26 13.22
C SER A 112 10.07 -6.96 12.89
N ASP A 113 9.98 -8.23 12.53
CA ASP A 113 11.10 -9.03 12.03
C ASP A 113 11.28 -8.88 10.51
N LEU A 114 10.46 -8.06 9.87
CA LEU A 114 10.54 -7.85 8.43
C LEU A 114 11.85 -7.12 8.05
N MET A 115 12.33 -7.42 6.86
CA MET A 115 13.48 -6.74 6.29
C MET A 115 13.17 -5.26 6.01
N SER A 116 14.16 -4.39 6.17
CA SER A 116 14.01 -3.00 5.73
C SER A 116 13.94 -2.91 4.21
N SER A 117 13.30 -1.86 3.69
CA SER A 117 13.25 -1.64 2.26
C SER A 117 14.64 -1.44 1.66
N SER A 118 15.55 -0.78 2.37
CA SER A 118 16.93 -0.56 1.92
C SER A 118 17.68 -1.89 1.73
N LYS A 119 17.55 -2.80 2.69
CA LYS A 119 18.17 -4.13 2.59
C LYS A 119 17.57 -4.93 1.44
N TYR A 120 16.25 -4.87 1.28
CA TYR A 120 15.56 -5.55 0.18
C TYR A 120 16.06 -5.07 -1.18
N MET A 121 16.18 -3.75 -1.37
CA MET A 121 16.67 -3.16 -2.61
C MET A 121 18.11 -3.60 -2.92
N LYS A 122 18.98 -3.65 -1.92
CA LYS A 122 20.36 -4.14 -2.08
C LYS A 122 20.40 -5.59 -2.53
N LEU A 123 19.62 -6.45 -1.89
CA LEU A 123 19.60 -7.88 -2.23
C LEU A 123 19.07 -8.11 -3.66
N ARG A 124 18.06 -7.35 -4.07
CA ARG A 124 17.52 -7.45 -5.44
C ARG A 124 18.51 -6.93 -6.46
N SER A 125 19.24 -5.88 -6.17
CA SER A 125 20.30 -5.34 -7.05
C SER A 125 21.40 -6.38 -7.27
N LEU A 126 21.85 -7.04 -6.20
CA LEU A 126 22.88 -8.08 -6.30
C LEU A 126 22.43 -9.30 -7.12
N LYS A 127 21.14 -9.66 -7.06
CA LYS A 127 20.60 -10.77 -7.84
C LYS A 127 20.52 -10.46 -9.33
N ASN A 128 20.47 -9.19 -9.70
CA ASN A 128 20.35 -8.76 -11.10
C ASN A 128 21.71 -8.50 -11.75
N GLU A 129 22.78 -8.66 -11.01
CA GLU A 129 24.14 -8.68 -11.51
C GLU A 129 24.56 -10.13 -11.84
#